data_c89ab484de978d3de259bcc2fc7c217b
#
_entry.id   c89ab484de978d3de259bcc2fc7c217b
#
_cell.length_a   1.000
_cell.length_b   1.000
_cell.length_c   1.000
_cell.angle_alpha   90.00
_cell.angle_beta   90.00
_cell.angle_gamma   90.00
#
_symmetry.space_group_name_H-M   'P 1'
#
loop_
_entity.id
_entity.type
_entity.pdbx_description
1 polymer ?
#
loop_
_entity_poly.entity_id
_entity_poly.type
_entity_poly.pdbx_seq_one_letter_code
_entity_poly.pdbx_strand_id
1 'polypeptide(L)'
;MDNGATTEHLDVLVVGAGLSGIGAACQLRRRRPQASFAVLEARGAVGGTWDLFRYPGVRSDSDMYTLGYSFRPWTGGAAITDGASIREYIADTAREFGVEDRIRYHHRVVSARFCTAQGRWTVVIERPGPDGAVETATLTCGFLLTCTGYYRYDQGHTPQFAGVAEFTAAGRRVVHPQQWPADLDVSGRHVVVIGSGATAVTLVPTLARDAAHVTMLQRSPSWVLALSSHDHLADRLRGRVPEKVAYSLVRAKNVVLTTVSYQFSRRRPAAARRFLRERVAARLPQGFDVDRHFTPQYDPWDQRVCFVPDGDLFRAVRSGGASVVTDGIETFTADGLRLTSGAELPADVVVTATGLDVLFLGGVRLEVDGRPVDPADRVVYRGMMLSDVPNFAFALGYTNASWTLKIDLVTEHVCRLLEFMQRRDHRVVTPGRPRDPRRRPLIDVRSGYVRRAAGKLPQQGVTSPWRLRQNYPADLWTLRHRRVDDPALTFS
;
A
#
# COMPACT_ATOMS: atom_id res chain seq x y z
N MET A 1 -7.85 -3.68 -44.15
CA MET A 1 -7.15 -2.44 -44.53
C MET A 1 -6.51 -1.94 -43.23
N ASP A 2 -5.24 -2.17 -43.09
CA ASP A 2 -4.48 -1.81 -41.90
C ASP A 2 -4.27 -0.29 -41.94
N ASN A 3 -5.06 0.42 -41.13
CA ASN A 3 -4.88 1.86 -40.99
C ASN A 3 -3.56 2.07 -40.26
N GLY A 4 -2.51 2.41 -41.01
CA GLY A 4 -1.15 2.66 -40.55
C GLY A 4 -1.00 3.81 -39.54
N ALA A 5 -1.76 3.79 -38.47
CA ALA A 5 -1.52 4.63 -37.32
C ALA A 5 -0.20 4.17 -36.68
N THR A 6 0.84 4.98 -36.81
CA THR A 6 2.13 4.77 -36.17
C THR A 6 1.90 4.58 -34.67
N THR A 7 2.14 3.34 -34.18
CA THR A 7 2.05 3.04 -32.75
C THR A 7 3.04 3.91 -31.99
N GLU A 8 2.55 4.74 -31.07
CA GLU A 8 3.41 5.60 -30.24
C GLU A 8 4.43 4.77 -29.48
N HIS A 9 5.68 5.24 -29.48
CA HIS A 9 6.79 4.64 -28.73
C HIS A 9 7.30 5.56 -27.64
N LEU A 10 7.54 5.02 -26.45
CA LEU A 10 8.07 5.73 -25.29
C LEU A 10 9.32 5.02 -24.75
N ASP A 11 10.28 5.76 -24.23
CA ASP A 11 11.43 5.14 -23.53
C ASP A 11 10.98 4.39 -22.29
N VAL A 12 10.07 5.00 -21.51
CA VAL A 12 9.55 4.42 -20.27
C VAL A 12 8.03 4.57 -20.19
N LEU A 13 7.34 3.49 -19.86
CA LEU A 13 5.92 3.54 -19.53
C LEU A 13 5.73 3.25 -18.05
N VAL A 14 5.11 4.18 -17.32
CA VAL A 14 4.74 4.03 -15.91
C VAL A 14 3.26 3.66 -15.82
N VAL A 15 2.92 2.62 -15.05
CA VAL A 15 1.54 2.17 -14.88
C VAL A 15 1.05 2.45 -13.48
N GLY A 16 0.08 3.34 -13.35
CA GLY A 16 -0.52 3.82 -12.10
C GLY A 16 -0.05 5.21 -11.69
N ALA A 17 -0.98 6.12 -11.39
CA ALA A 17 -0.73 7.49 -10.93
C ALA A 17 -0.97 7.67 -9.40
N GLY A 18 -0.72 6.63 -8.63
CA GLY A 18 -0.66 6.71 -7.17
C GLY A 18 0.66 7.29 -6.68
N LEU A 19 0.87 7.26 -5.35
CA LEU A 19 2.09 7.74 -4.70
C LEU A 19 3.38 7.20 -5.37
N SER A 20 3.40 5.93 -5.77
CA SER A 20 4.56 5.32 -6.42
C SER A 20 4.79 5.84 -7.83
N GLY A 21 3.75 5.93 -8.65
CA GLY A 21 3.87 6.33 -10.05
C GLY A 21 4.20 7.81 -10.22
N ILE A 22 3.61 8.69 -9.40
CA ILE A 22 3.96 10.11 -9.39
C ILE A 22 5.41 10.30 -8.94
N GLY A 23 5.85 9.60 -7.88
CA GLY A 23 7.25 9.62 -7.46
C GLY A 23 8.20 9.15 -8.57
N ALA A 24 7.83 8.09 -9.30
CA ALA A 24 8.61 7.57 -10.43
C ALA A 24 8.68 8.58 -11.58
N ALA A 25 7.55 9.18 -11.97
CA ALA A 25 7.48 10.20 -13.02
C ALA A 25 8.35 11.43 -12.69
N CYS A 26 8.28 11.93 -11.44
CA CYS A 26 9.11 13.01 -10.96
C CYS A 26 10.61 12.65 -11.01
N GLN A 27 10.99 11.45 -10.63
CA GLN A 27 12.38 11.01 -10.70
C GLN A 27 12.86 10.87 -12.16
N LEU A 28 12.04 10.34 -13.06
CA LEU A 28 12.33 10.31 -14.50
C LEU A 28 12.52 11.74 -15.03
N ARG A 29 11.61 12.66 -14.76
CA ARG A 29 11.73 14.07 -15.19
C ARG A 29 13.01 14.74 -14.70
N ARG A 30 13.41 14.48 -13.46
CA ARG A 30 14.59 15.08 -12.82
C ARG A 30 15.91 14.48 -13.29
N ARG A 31 15.96 13.15 -13.47
CA ARG A 31 17.22 12.43 -13.74
C ARG A 31 17.42 12.08 -15.19
N ARG A 32 16.34 12.03 -15.95
CA ARG A 32 16.34 11.69 -17.38
C ARG A 32 15.43 12.63 -18.18
N PRO A 33 15.75 13.94 -18.18
CA PRO A 33 14.86 14.96 -18.78
C PRO A 33 14.61 14.75 -20.27
N GLN A 34 15.49 14.03 -20.96
CA GLN A 34 15.36 13.73 -22.39
C GLN A 34 14.55 12.46 -22.70
N ALA A 35 14.28 11.62 -21.66
CA ALA A 35 13.50 10.41 -21.88
C ALA A 35 12.02 10.73 -22.13
N SER A 36 11.48 10.12 -23.16
CA SER A 36 10.04 10.12 -23.42
C SER A 36 9.34 9.15 -22.44
N PHE A 37 8.33 9.64 -21.72
CA PHE A 37 7.55 8.78 -20.81
C PHE A 37 6.11 9.24 -20.69
N ALA A 38 5.23 8.32 -20.33
CA ALA A 38 3.86 8.59 -19.91
C ALA A 38 3.52 7.79 -18.64
N VAL A 39 2.51 8.27 -17.91
CA VAL A 39 1.91 7.58 -16.78
C VAL A 39 0.49 7.20 -17.18
N LEU A 40 0.16 5.90 -17.19
CA LEU A 40 -1.18 5.42 -17.46
C LEU A 40 -1.91 5.15 -16.16
N GLU A 41 -3.08 5.78 -15.98
CA GLU A 41 -3.93 5.60 -14.81
C GLU A 41 -5.30 5.09 -15.25
N ALA A 42 -5.73 3.98 -14.65
CA ALA A 42 -7.02 3.37 -14.98
C ALA A 42 -8.23 4.19 -14.52
N ARG A 43 -8.04 5.00 -13.49
CA ARG A 43 -9.08 5.86 -12.90
C ARG A 43 -9.01 7.28 -13.47
N GLY A 44 -9.98 8.12 -13.10
CA GLY A 44 -10.06 9.51 -13.52
C GLY A 44 -9.30 10.51 -12.63
N ALA A 45 -8.49 10.03 -11.66
CA ALA A 45 -7.82 10.90 -10.71
C ALA A 45 -6.46 10.35 -10.26
N VAL A 46 -5.55 11.26 -9.92
CA VAL A 46 -4.28 10.97 -9.26
C VAL A 46 -4.52 10.62 -7.78
N GLY A 47 -3.62 9.82 -7.20
CA GLY A 47 -3.64 9.51 -5.77
C GLY A 47 -3.68 8.01 -5.43
N GLY A 48 -4.17 7.17 -6.36
CA GLY A 48 -4.24 5.71 -6.16
C GLY A 48 -5.05 5.35 -4.91
N THR A 49 -4.45 4.68 -3.93
CA THR A 49 -5.09 4.30 -2.65
C THR A 49 -5.73 5.49 -1.93
N TRP A 50 -5.10 6.66 -1.95
CA TRP A 50 -5.58 7.88 -1.28
C TRP A 50 -6.73 8.57 -2.01
N ASP A 51 -6.94 8.24 -3.27
CA ASP A 51 -8.14 8.61 -4.01
C ASP A 51 -9.25 7.54 -3.93
N LEU A 52 -8.88 6.26 -3.80
CA LEU A 52 -9.82 5.15 -3.70
C LEU A 52 -10.59 5.16 -2.37
N PHE A 53 -9.89 5.26 -1.25
CA PHE A 53 -10.51 5.19 0.06
C PHE A 53 -11.16 6.52 0.46
N ARG A 54 -12.45 6.45 0.75
CA ARG A 54 -13.30 7.61 1.11
C ARG A 54 -14.00 7.44 2.45
N TYR A 55 -13.71 6.35 3.18
CA TYR A 55 -14.34 6.12 4.48
C TYR A 55 -13.92 7.18 5.51
N PRO A 56 -14.79 7.52 6.47
CA PRO A 56 -14.54 8.55 7.49
C PRO A 56 -13.25 8.28 8.27
N GLY A 57 -12.44 9.32 8.44
CA GLY A 57 -11.19 9.25 9.18
C GLY A 57 -10.04 8.56 8.45
N VAL A 58 -10.16 8.22 7.15
CA VAL A 58 -9.06 7.63 6.37
C VAL A 58 -7.79 8.46 6.53
N ARG A 59 -6.70 7.81 6.93
CA ARG A 59 -5.42 8.45 7.27
C ARG A 59 -4.25 7.50 7.05
N SER A 60 -3.05 8.07 7.01
CA SER A 60 -1.83 7.26 7.01
C SER A 60 -1.59 6.64 8.39
N ASP A 61 -1.05 5.42 8.41
CA ASP A 61 -0.44 4.79 9.57
C ASP A 61 1.08 5.01 9.63
N SER A 62 1.61 5.82 8.72
CA SER A 62 3.01 6.24 8.65
C SER A 62 3.09 7.77 8.76
N ASP A 63 4.17 8.27 9.34
CA ASP A 63 4.41 9.70 9.39
C ASP A 63 4.76 10.26 8.00
N MET A 64 4.35 11.51 7.74
CA MET A 64 4.53 12.17 6.45
C MET A 64 5.98 12.52 6.13
N TYR A 65 6.88 12.58 7.13
CA TYR A 65 8.31 12.81 6.89
C TYR A 65 8.96 11.59 6.22
N THR A 66 8.44 10.39 6.48
CA THR A 66 8.89 9.16 5.81
C THR A 66 7.97 8.72 4.67
N LEU A 67 6.67 9.06 4.70
CA LEU A 67 5.72 8.78 3.61
C LEU A 67 5.86 9.79 2.46
N GLY A 68 6.21 11.05 2.73
CA GLY A 68 6.51 12.03 1.71
C GLY A 68 7.75 11.65 0.87
N TYR A 69 7.88 12.25 -0.30
CA TYR A 69 9.02 12.01 -1.18
C TYR A 69 10.31 12.61 -0.60
N SER A 70 11.45 11.96 -0.82
CA SER A 70 12.75 12.49 -0.39
C SER A 70 13.14 13.81 -1.08
N PHE A 71 12.56 14.08 -2.23
CA PHE A 71 12.86 15.28 -3.04
C PHE A 71 11.85 16.42 -2.85
N ARG A 72 10.70 16.18 -2.22
CA ARG A 72 9.67 17.18 -1.91
C ARG A 72 9.27 17.09 -0.45
N PRO A 73 9.70 18.02 0.40
CA PRO A 73 9.35 18.05 1.81
C PRO A 73 7.83 18.07 2.06
N TRP A 74 7.39 17.42 3.10
CA TRP A 74 6.07 17.64 3.67
C TRP A 74 6.10 18.90 4.53
N THR A 75 5.22 19.85 4.23
CA THR A 75 5.14 21.16 4.89
C THR A 75 3.93 21.28 5.81
N GLY A 76 3.04 20.29 5.80
CA GLY A 76 1.88 20.25 6.68
C GLY A 76 2.23 20.11 8.16
N GLY A 77 1.34 20.56 9.03
CA GLY A 77 1.57 20.59 10.48
C GLY A 77 1.57 19.22 11.14
N ALA A 78 0.68 18.32 10.71
CA ALA A 78 0.56 16.99 11.28
C ALA A 78 1.57 16.01 10.66
N ALA A 79 2.18 15.19 11.50
CA ALA A 79 3.04 14.09 11.06
C ALA A 79 2.18 12.90 10.56
N ILE A 80 1.06 12.62 11.22
CA ILE A 80 0.06 11.65 10.75
C ILE A 80 -1.13 12.47 10.24
N THR A 81 -1.41 12.36 8.94
CA THR A 81 -2.44 13.18 8.29
C THR A 81 -3.49 12.34 7.56
N ASP A 82 -4.59 12.98 7.23
CA ASP A 82 -5.74 12.38 6.53
C ASP A 82 -5.45 12.08 5.05
N GLY A 83 -6.30 11.24 4.47
CA GLY A 83 -6.15 10.80 3.08
C GLY A 83 -6.32 11.92 2.05
N ALA A 84 -7.15 12.92 2.33
CA ALA A 84 -7.37 14.06 1.43
C ALA A 84 -6.10 14.90 1.30
N SER A 85 -5.46 15.23 2.43
CA SER A 85 -4.18 15.95 2.47
C SER A 85 -3.06 15.17 1.77
N ILE A 86 -3.02 13.84 1.88
CA ILE A 86 -2.04 13.02 1.18
C ILE A 86 -2.31 13.04 -0.33
N ARG A 87 -3.57 12.94 -0.75
CA ARG A 87 -3.94 13.02 -2.16
C ARG A 87 -3.55 14.36 -2.76
N GLU A 88 -3.83 15.46 -2.06
CA GLU A 88 -3.45 16.80 -2.46
C GLU A 88 -1.92 16.93 -2.60
N TYR A 89 -1.16 16.44 -1.61
CA TYR A 89 0.29 16.40 -1.66
C TYR A 89 0.82 15.67 -2.91
N ILE A 90 0.19 14.55 -3.32
CA ILE A 90 0.55 13.80 -4.51
C ILE A 90 0.23 14.61 -5.77
N ALA A 91 -0.96 15.22 -5.84
CA ALA A 91 -1.39 16.06 -6.97
C ALA A 91 -0.49 17.28 -7.14
N ASP A 92 -0.20 17.99 -6.04
CA ASP A 92 0.71 19.14 -6.03
C ASP A 92 2.13 18.76 -6.47
N THR A 93 2.59 17.56 -6.06
CA THR A 93 3.89 17.05 -6.51
C THR A 93 3.90 16.85 -8.03
N ALA A 94 2.83 16.27 -8.59
CA ALA A 94 2.75 16.09 -10.05
C ALA A 94 2.79 17.43 -10.79
N ARG A 95 2.10 18.44 -10.28
CA ARG A 95 2.04 19.79 -10.83
C ARG A 95 3.37 20.52 -10.71
N GLU A 96 3.95 20.54 -9.50
CA GLU A 96 5.23 21.22 -9.21
C GLU A 96 6.39 20.69 -10.07
N PHE A 97 6.41 19.38 -10.33
CA PHE A 97 7.46 18.76 -11.14
C PHE A 97 7.11 18.66 -12.63
N GLY A 98 5.99 19.23 -13.08
CA GLY A 98 5.59 19.28 -14.49
C GLY A 98 5.38 17.89 -15.10
N VAL A 99 4.80 16.96 -14.31
CA VAL A 99 4.48 15.60 -14.80
C VAL A 99 2.98 15.40 -15.00
N GLU A 100 2.15 16.37 -14.66
CA GLU A 100 0.69 16.30 -14.79
C GLU A 100 0.27 16.02 -16.23
N ASP A 101 0.87 16.73 -17.21
CA ASP A 101 0.60 16.56 -18.64
C ASP A 101 1.05 15.19 -19.20
N ARG A 102 1.79 14.42 -18.43
CA ARG A 102 2.22 13.06 -18.79
C ARG A 102 1.28 11.98 -18.28
N ILE A 103 0.27 12.36 -17.48
CA ILE A 103 -0.70 11.41 -16.91
C ILE A 103 -1.86 11.26 -17.90
N ARG A 104 -2.14 10.02 -18.28
CA ARG A 104 -3.27 9.65 -19.13
C ARG A 104 -4.27 8.89 -18.27
N TYR A 105 -5.34 9.57 -17.90
CA TYR A 105 -6.43 9.01 -17.11
C TYR A 105 -7.31 8.08 -17.96
N HIS A 106 -8.06 7.20 -17.30
CA HIS A 106 -8.94 6.22 -17.93
C HIS A 106 -8.20 5.30 -18.91
N HIS A 107 -6.90 5.07 -18.71
CA HIS A 107 -6.08 4.17 -19.52
C HIS A 107 -5.71 2.94 -18.68
N ARG A 108 -6.48 1.89 -18.79
CA ARG A 108 -6.27 0.63 -18.08
C ARG A 108 -5.35 -0.29 -18.87
N VAL A 109 -4.17 -0.55 -18.36
CA VAL A 109 -3.27 -1.56 -18.95
C VAL A 109 -3.80 -2.94 -18.63
N VAL A 110 -4.03 -3.77 -19.66
CA VAL A 110 -4.56 -5.14 -19.53
C VAL A 110 -3.53 -6.21 -19.82
N SER A 111 -2.59 -5.95 -20.73
CA SER A 111 -1.49 -6.86 -21.04
C SER A 111 -0.26 -6.13 -21.57
N ALA A 112 0.89 -6.76 -21.42
CA ALA A 112 2.15 -6.27 -21.99
C ALA A 112 2.97 -7.47 -22.50
N ARG A 113 3.44 -7.39 -23.75
CA ARG A 113 4.22 -8.41 -24.44
C ARG A 113 5.59 -7.87 -24.80
N PHE A 114 6.63 -8.52 -24.33
CA PHE A 114 8.02 -8.19 -24.67
C PHE A 114 8.50 -9.02 -25.86
N CYS A 115 9.16 -8.36 -26.80
CA CYS A 115 9.85 -9.00 -27.90
C CYS A 115 11.37 -8.76 -27.75
N THR A 116 12.12 -9.81 -27.43
CA THR A 116 13.58 -9.71 -27.20
C THR A 116 14.31 -9.24 -28.46
N ALA A 117 13.91 -9.69 -29.65
CA ALA A 117 14.52 -9.25 -30.91
C ALA A 117 14.35 -7.76 -31.18
N GLN A 118 13.26 -7.16 -30.71
CA GLN A 118 12.97 -5.73 -30.85
C GLN A 118 13.41 -4.90 -29.63
N GLY A 119 13.71 -5.54 -28.51
CA GLY A 119 14.09 -4.89 -27.26
C GLY A 119 12.99 -4.01 -26.66
N ARG A 120 11.70 -4.32 -26.88
CA ARG A 120 10.59 -3.46 -26.49
C ARG A 120 9.34 -4.22 -26.03
N TRP A 121 8.56 -3.56 -25.20
CA TRP A 121 7.23 -3.95 -24.80
C TRP A 121 6.19 -3.42 -25.79
N THR A 122 5.18 -4.23 -26.09
CA THR A 122 3.91 -3.83 -26.70
C THR A 122 2.84 -3.92 -25.61
N VAL A 123 2.22 -2.80 -25.27
CA VAL A 123 1.28 -2.68 -24.16
C VAL A 123 -0.11 -2.43 -24.67
N VAL A 124 -1.06 -3.26 -24.27
CA VAL A 124 -2.49 -3.17 -24.63
C VAL A 124 -3.25 -2.46 -23.52
N ILE A 125 -4.03 -1.48 -23.91
CA ILE A 125 -4.75 -0.57 -23.02
C ILE A 125 -6.23 -0.61 -23.38
N GLU A 126 -7.10 -0.60 -22.36
CA GLU A 126 -8.52 -0.28 -22.47
C GLU A 126 -8.72 1.18 -22.08
N ARG A 127 -9.49 1.93 -22.87
CA ARG A 127 -9.86 3.32 -22.63
C ARG A 127 -11.28 3.61 -23.14
N PRO A 128 -11.95 4.67 -22.66
CA PRO A 128 -13.20 5.11 -23.26
C PRO A 128 -12.98 5.58 -24.71
N GLY A 129 -13.80 5.13 -25.62
CA GLY A 129 -13.90 5.65 -26.98
C GLY A 129 -14.80 6.87 -27.06
N PRO A 130 -14.92 7.51 -28.26
CA PRO A 130 -15.71 8.71 -28.47
C PRO A 130 -17.20 8.55 -28.15
N ASP A 131 -17.72 7.35 -28.29
CA ASP A 131 -19.11 6.95 -28.00
C ASP A 131 -19.33 6.44 -26.58
N GLY A 132 -18.26 6.44 -25.73
CA GLY A 132 -18.27 5.89 -24.38
C GLY A 132 -18.08 4.36 -24.31
N ALA A 133 -17.99 3.66 -25.43
CA ALA A 133 -17.64 2.24 -25.45
C ALA A 133 -16.17 2.05 -25.07
N VAL A 134 -15.83 0.83 -24.61
CA VAL A 134 -14.43 0.50 -24.29
C VAL A 134 -13.68 0.20 -25.58
N GLU A 135 -12.69 1.03 -25.88
CA GLU A 135 -11.73 0.83 -26.97
C GLU A 135 -10.44 0.20 -26.48
N THR A 136 -9.86 -0.62 -27.35
CA THR A 136 -8.51 -1.16 -27.16
C THR A 136 -7.50 -0.33 -27.95
N ALA A 137 -6.47 0.18 -27.29
CA ALA A 137 -5.34 0.87 -27.91
C ALA A 137 -4.02 0.15 -27.58
N THR A 138 -2.99 0.44 -28.38
CA THR A 138 -1.67 -0.16 -28.22
C THR A 138 -0.60 0.93 -28.17
N LEU A 139 0.31 0.82 -27.19
CA LEU A 139 1.55 1.60 -27.08
C LEU A 139 2.76 0.68 -27.09
N THR A 140 3.92 1.22 -27.42
CA THR A 140 5.19 0.50 -27.24
C THR A 140 6.10 1.27 -26.28
N CYS A 141 6.95 0.55 -25.53
CA CYS A 141 7.95 1.20 -24.69
C CYS A 141 9.23 0.34 -24.56
N GLY A 142 10.34 1.03 -24.32
CA GLY A 142 11.63 0.37 -24.06
C GLY A 142 11.67 -0.27 -22.67
N PHE A 143 11.08 0.37 -21.67
CA PHE A 143 11.06 -0.11 -20.29
C PHE A 143 9.65 0.05 -19.66
N LEU A 144 9.19 -1.00 -18.97
CA LEU A 144 7.88 -0.99 -18.30
C LEU A 144 8.06 -0.93 -16.79
N LEU A 145 7.55 0.13 -16.14
CA LEU A 145 7.58 0.33 -14.70
C LEU A 145 6.16 0.30 -14.13
N THR A 146 5.79 -0.77 -13.44
CA THR A 146 4.46 -0.90 -12.85
C THR A 146 4.43 -0.35 -11.42
N CYS A 147 3.56 0.64 -11.20
CA CYS A 147 3.30 1.33 -9.94
C CYS A 147 1.84 1.15 -9.48
N THR A 148 1.25 0.00 -9.79
CA THR A 148 -0.16 -0.33 -9.62
C THR A 148 -0.58 -0.59 -8.17
N GLY A 149 0.36 -0.55 -7.22
CA GLY A 149 0.11 -1.09 -5.88
C GLY A 149 -0.07 -2.61 -5.91
N TYR A 150 -0.76 -3.15 -4.90
CA TYR A 150 -1.00 -4.60 -4.80
C TYR A 150 -2.41 -4.96 -4.30
N TYR A 151 -3.31 -3.99 -4.25
CA TYR A 151 -4.72 -4.21 -3.90
C TYR A 151 -5.60 -4.25 -5.14
N ARG A 152 -6.62 -5.08 -5.08
CA ARG A 152 -7.76 -5.02 -6.00
C ARG A 152 -8.59 -3.77 -5.69
N TYR A 153 -8.91 -2.96 -6.70
CA TYR A 153 -9.62 -1.69 -6.50
C TYR A 153 -11.13 -1.80 -6.67
N ASP A 154 -11.60 -2.78 -7.43
CA ASP A 154 -13.02 -3.02 -7.71
C ASP A 154 -13.77 -3.62 -6.52
N GLN A 155 -13.08 -4.38 -5.64
CA GLN A 155 -13.71 -4.95 -4.44
C GLN A 155 -12.70 -5.19 -3.31
N GLY A 156 -13.20 -5.10 -2.08
CA GLY A 156 -12.50 -5.59 -0.90
C GLY A 156 -12.88 -7.02 -0.54
N HIS A 157 -12.26 -7.56 0.49
CA HIS A 157 -12.57 -8.90 0.96
C HIS A 157 -13.67 -8.88 2.01
N THR A 158 -14.83 -9.40 1.68
CA THR A 158 -15.91 -9.66 2.64
C THR A 158 -16.14 -11.18 2.72
N PRO A 159 -15.97 -11.81 3.89
CA PRO A 159 -16.38 -13.19 4.10
C PRO A 159 -17.89 -13.36 3.84
N GLN A 160 -18.29 -14.56 3.46
CA GLN A 160 -19.71 -14.90 3.41
C GLN A 160 -20.20 -15.12 4.84
N PHE A 161 -21.19 -14.34 5.25
CA PHE A 161 -21.85 -14.48 6.55
C PHE A 161 -23.28 -15.00 6.34
N ALA A 162 -23.72 -15.92 7.19
CA ALA A 162 -25.11 -16.36 7.22
C ALA A 162 -26.02 -15.18 7.67
N GLY A 163 -27.26 -15.15 7.18
CA GLY A 163 -28.28 -14.20 7.62
C GLY A 163 -28.16 -12.76 7.06
N VAL A 164 -27.16 -12.44 6.22
CA VAL A 164 -27.01 -11.09 5.65
C VAL A 164 -28.25 -10.65 4.87
N ALA A 165 -28.90 -11.56 4.16
CA ALA A 165 -30.13 -11.25 3.41
C ALA A 165 -31.28 -10.82 4.34
N GLU A 166 -31.44 -11.47 5.48
CA GLU A 166 -32.43 -11.12 6.51
C GLU A 166 -32.14 -9.75 7.12
N PHE A 167 -30.88 -9.49 7.48
CA PHE A 167 -30.43 -8.21 8.01
C PHE A 167 -30.71 -7.06 7.04
N THR A 168 -30.40 -7.24 5.75
CA THR A 168 -30.64 -6.21 4.73
C THR A 168 -32.11 -6.03 4.39
N ALA A 169 -32.91 -7.13 4.40
CA ALA A 169 -34.35 -7.07 4.21
C ALA A 169 -35.06 -6.28 5.34
N ALA A 170 -34.49 -6.27 6.54
CA ALA A 170 -34.94 -5.43 7.66
C ALA A 170 -34.57 -3.93 7.51
N GLY A 171 -34.07 -3.51 6.33
CA GLY A 171 -33.69 -2.11 6.04
C GLY A 171 -32.33 -1.69 6.61
N ARG A 172 -31.53 -2.61 7.08
CA ARG A 172 -30.20 -2.37 7.64
C ARG A 172 -29.11 -2.43 6.56
N ARG A 173 -27.93 -1.86 6.83
CA ARG A 173 -26.87 -1.74 5.82
C ARG A 173 -25.62 -2.51 6.17
N VAL A 174 -25.07 -3.24 5.20
CA VAL A 174 -23.74 -3.85 5.26
C VAL A 174 -22.85 -3.12 4.25
N VAL A 175 -21.73 -2.56 4.70
CA VAL A 175 -20.84 -1.77 3.84
C VAL A 175 -19.39 -2.23 3.99
N HIS A 176 -18.63 -2.15 2.90
CA HIS A 176 -17.18 -2.36 2.93
C HIS A 176 -16.47 -1.00 2.85
N PRO A 177 -15.44 -0.72 3.68
CA PRO A 177 -14.75 0.57 3.71
C PRO A 177 -14.17 1.02 2.38
N GLN A 178 -13.78 0.10 1.51
CA GLN A 178 -13.24 0.41 0.18
C GLN A 178 -14.29 1.04 -0.75
N GLN A 179 -15.57 0.75 -0.52
CA GLN A 179 -16.70 1.25 -1.31
C GLN A 179 -17.66 1.98 -0.38
N TRP A 180 -17.14 2.97 0.35
CA TRP A 180 -17.94 3.73 1.31
C TRP A 180 -19.03 4.54 0.59
N PRO A 181 -20.32 4.32 0.91
CA PRO A 181 -21.41 5.07 0.30
C PRO A 181 -21.41 6.53 0.77
N ALA A 182 -21.55 7.47 -0.18
CA ALA A 182 -21.57 8.89 0.14
C ALA A 182 -22.81 9.31 0.97
N ASP A 183 -23.88 8.54 0.88
CA ASP A 183 -25.17 8.75 1.55
C ASP A 183 -25.29 8.05 2.91
N LEU A 184 -24.24 7.40 3.39
CA LEU A 184 -24.29 6.64 4.64
C LEU A 184 -24.25 7.58 5.85
N ASP A 185 -25.42 7.77 6.48
CA ASP A 185 -25.56 8.45 7.76
C ASP A 185 -25.55 7.43 8.91
N VAL A 186 -24.69 7.64 9.90
CA VAL A 186 -24.55 6.82 11.11
C VAL A 186 -25.05 7.52 12.37
N SER A 187 -25.57 8.73 12.24
CA SER A 187 -26.02 9.57 13.38
C SER A 187 -27.09 8.86 14.19
N GLY A 188 -26.84 8.71 15.50
CA GLY A 188 -27.75 8.04 16.41
C GLY A 188 -27.94 6.55 16.20
N ARG A 189 -27.12 5.87 15.37
CA ARG A 189 -27.23 4.45 15.04
C ARG A 189 -26.25 3.59 15.83
N HIS A 190 -26.60 2.32 16.01
CA HIS A 190 -25.67 1.28 16.46
C HIS A 190 -24.86 0.75 15.29
N VAL A 191 -23.54 0.94 15.34
CA VAL A 191 -22.63 0.52 14.27
C VAL A 191 -21.72 -0.61 14.75
N VAL A 192 -21.65 -1.70 14.01
CA VAL A 192 -20.69 -2.78 14.26
C VAL A 192 -19.60 -2.75 13.19
N VAL A 193 -18.35 -2.55 13.60
CA VAL A 193 -17.18 -2.60 12.72
C VAL A 193 -16.49 -3.95 12.89
N ILE A 194 -16.59 -4.83 11.87
CA ILE A 194 -15.98 -6.16 11.89
C ILE A 194 -14.52 -6.06 11.47
N GLY A 195 -13.61 -6.30 12.39
CA GLY A 195 -12.16 -6.30 12.17
C GLY A 195 -11.39 -5.61 13.29
N SER A 196 -10.06 -5.80 13.30
CA SER A 196 -9.13 -5.22 14.29
C SER A 196 -7.91 -4.57 13.63
N GLY A 197 -7.88 -4.48 12.28
CA GLY A 197 -6.78 -3.92 11.52
C GLY A 197 -6.82 -2.39 11.43
N ALA A 198 -5.89 -1.80 10.65
CA ALA A 198 -5.72 -0.36 10.48
C ALA A 198 -7.03 0.37 10.12
N THR A 199 -7.86 -0.23 9.26
CA THR A 199 -9.16 0.34 8.88
C THR A 199 -10.14 0.40 10.05
N ALA A 200 -10.26 -0.69 10.83
CA ALA A 200 -11.16 -0.74 11.97
C ALA A 200 -10.77 0.26 13.06
N VAL A 201 -9.47 0.29 13.44
CA VAL A 201 -8.98 1.22 14.47
C VAL A 201 -9.04 2.69 14.05
N THR A 202 -9.22 2.95 12.75
CA THR A 202 -9.45 4.29 12.20
C THR A 202 -10.93 4.65 12.19
N LEU A 203 -11.80 3.73 11.75
CA LEU A 203 -13.25 3.95 11.66
C LEU A 203 -13.90 4.10 13.02
N VAL A 204 -13.58 3.22 13.98
CA VAL A 204 -14.24 3.16 15.28
C VAL A 204 -14.24 4.53 16.00
N PRO A 205 -13.10 5.19 16.24
CA PRO A 205 -13.10 6.48 16.92
C PRO A 205 -13.74 7.60 16.11
N THR A 206 -13.75 7.48 14.77
CA THR A 206 -14.36 8.49 13.90
C THR A 206 -15.88 8.38 13.92
N LEU A 207 -16.41 7.17 13.75
CA LEU A 207 -17.86 6.93 13.77
C LEU A 207 -18.47 7.14 15.15
N ALA A 208 -17.71 6.88 16.23
CA ALA A 208 -18.18 7.11 17.61
C ALA A 208 -18.42 8.57 17.97
N ARG A 209 -18.17 9.53 17.08
CA ARG A 209 -18.50 10.95 17.29
C ARG A 209 -19.98 11.23 17.04
N ASP A 210 -20.58 10.50 16.09
CA ASP A 210 -21.93 10.77 15.59
C ASP A 210 -22.89 9.61 15.84
N ALA A 211 -22.37 8.37 15.90
CA ALA A 211 -23.16 7.16 16.18
C ALA A 211 -23.65 7.14 17.65
N ALA A 212 -24.76 6.48 17.89
CA ALA A 212 -25.22 6.18 19.26
C ALA A 212 -24.21 5.31 20.01
N HIS A 213 -23.67 4.30 19.33
CA HIS A 213 -22.60 3.45 19.84
C HIS A 213 -21.89 2.72 18.71
N VAL A 214 -20.57 2.51 18.84
CA VAL A 214 -19.77 1.74 17.88
C VAL A 214 -19.15 0.51 18.55
N THR A 215 -19.47 -0.67 18.07
CA THR A 215 -18.83 -1.92 18.54
C THR A 215 -17.74 -2.35 17.56
N MET A 216 -16.47 -2.39 18.02
CA MET A 216 -15.40 -3.05 17.29
C MET A 216 -15.48 -4.57 17.55
N LEU A 217 -15.99 -5.33 16.59
CA LEU A 217 -16.10 -6.78 16.67
C LEU A 217 -14.90 -7.43 15.97
N GLN A 218 -14.17 -8.25 16.71
CA GLN A 218 -12.97 -8.91 16.19
C GLN A 218 -12.94 -10.39 16.60
N ARG A 219 -12.51 -11.25 15.69
CA ARG A 219 -12.27 -12.68 15.98
C ARG A 219 -11.01 -12.86 16.83
N SER A 220 -10.00 -12.06 16.58
CA SER A 220 -8.73 -12.04 17.31
C SER A 220 -8.20 -10.61 17.34
N PRO A 221 -7.55 -10.20 18.44
CA PRO A 221 -7.00 -8.85 18.56
C PRO A 221 -5.83 -8.59 17.61
N SER A 222 -5.53 -7.31 17.44
CA SER A 222 -4.30 -6.83 16.79
C SER A 222 -3.45 -6.04 17.78
N TRP A 223 -2.13 -5.99 17.55
CA TRP A 223 -1.27 -5.07 18.29
C TRP A 223 -1.58 -3.64 17.90
N VAL A 224 -1.87 -2.80 18.89
CA VAL A 224 -2.19 -1.38 18.72
C VAL A 224 -1.25 -0.53 19.56
N LEU A 225 -0.79 0.59 18.99
CA LEU A 225 0.05 1.55 19.70
C LEU A 225 -0.42 2.99 19.44
N ALA A 226 -0.62 3.75 20.50
CA ALA A 226 -0.87 5.18 20.38
C ALA A 226 0.43 5.94 20.12
N LEU A 227 0.42 6.75 19.06
CA LEU A 227 1.50 7.67 18.70
C LEU A 227 0.98 9.10 18.64
N SER A 228 1.85 10.08 18.86
CA SER A 228 1.49 11.49 18.63
C SER A 228 1.22 11.74 17.15
N SER A 229 0.18 12.51 16.84
CA SER A 229 -0.09 13.02 15.50
C SER A 229 0.90 14.10 15.07
N HIS A 230 1.66 14.68 16.00
CA HIS A 230 2.69 15.69 15.76
C HIS A 230 4.10 15.16 16.03
N ASP A 231 5.07 15.70 15.31
CA ASP A 231 6.49 15.40 15.53
C ASP A 231 7.17 16.55 16.27
N HIS A 232 7.47 16.36 17.54
CA HIS A 232 8.04 17.39 18.40
C HIS A 232 9.38 17.96 17.88
N LEU A 233 10.18 17.17 17.14
CA LEU A 233 11.41 17.70 16.54
C LEU A 233 11.08 18.63 15.37
N ALA A 234 10.10 18.24 14.55
CA ALA A 234 9.63 19.08 13.45
C ALA A 234 9.11 20.42 13.97
N ASP A 235 8.28 20.38 15.03
CA ASP A 235 7.73 21.59 15.64
C ASP A 235 8.83 22.52 16.21
N ARG A 236 9.88 21.94 16.81
CA ARG A 236 11.03 22.71 17.32
C ARG A 236 11.90 23.32 16.22
N LEU A 237 11.99 22.66 15.07
CA LEU A 237 12.85 23.11 13.97
C LEU A 237 12.12 24.10 13.04
N ARG A 238 10.78 24.13 13.07
CA ARG A 238 9.96 25.00 12.24
C ARG A 238 10.32 26.48 12.46
N GLY A 239 10.64 27.18 11.37
CA GLY A 239 11.05 28.59 11.39
C GLY A 239 12.45 28.87 11.94
N ARG A 240 13.19 27.83 12.43
CA ARG A 240 14.56 28.00 12.98
C ARG A 240 15.66 27.56 12.01
N VAL A 241 15.35 26.64 11.11
CA VAL A 241 16.25 26.14 10.07
C VAL A 241 15.53 26.07 8.73
N PRO A 242 16.26 26.08 7.59
CA PRO A 242 15.63 25.88 6.29
C PRO A 242 14.77 24.60 6.25
N GLU A 243 13.62 24.69 5.63
CA GLU A 243 12.60 23.63 5.63
C GLU A 243 13.14 22.27 5.16
N LYS A 244 13.95 22.27 4.08
CA LYS A 244 14.60 21.04 3.58
C LYS A 244 15.52 20.40 4.59
N VAL A 245 16.19 21.19 5.44
CA VAL A 245 17.07 20.70 6.51
C VAL A 245 16.23 20.11 7.63
N ALA A 246 15.19 20.82 8.09
CA ALA A 246 14.25 20.33 9.09
C ALA A 246 13.66 18.98 8.66
N TYR A 247 13.12 18.92 7.44
CA TYR A 247 12.55 17.71 6.87
C TYR A 247 13.54 16.55 6.84
N SER A 248 14.77 16.79 6.40
CA SER A 248 15.80 15.76 6.31
C SER A 248 16.18 15.20 7.67
N LEU A 249 16.31 16.05 8.68
CA LEU A 249 16.63 15.65 10.06
C LEU A 249 15.50 14.83 10.69
N VAL A 250 14.25 15.29 10.54
CA VAL A 250 13.08 14.58 11.07
C VAL A 250 12.92 13.24 10.37
N ARG A 251 13.05 13.22 9.03
CA ARG A 251 13.01 11.99 8.24
C ARG A 251 14.08 10.99 8.69
N ALA A 252 15.33 11.43 8.86
CA ALA A 252 16.42 10.58 9.34
C ALA A 252 16.12 10.00 10.73
N LYS A 253 15.67 10.84 11.67
CA LYS A 253 15.24 10.41 13.00
C LYS A 253 14.14 9.33 12.91
N ASN A 254 13.08 9.57 12.12
CA ASN A 254 11.95 8.65 12.03
C ASN A 254 12.34 7.33 11.35
N VAL A 255 13.22 7.36 10.34
CA VAL A 255 13.82 6.15 9.75
C VAL A 255 14.58 5.33 10.78
N VAL A 256 15.43 5.99 11.60
CA VAL A 256 16.20 5.30 12.65
C VAL A 256 15.26 4.70 13.69
N LEU A 257 14.31 5.48 14.22
CA LEU A 257 13.33 5.01 15.21
C LEU A 257 12.53 3.82 14.71
N THR A 258 12.00 3.89 13.49
CA THR A 258 11.22 2.79 12.88
C THR A 258 12.10 1.55 12.70
N THR A 259 13.33 1.71 12.21
CA THR A 259 14.26 0.60 12.03
C THR A 259 14.63 -0.06 13.35
N VAL A 260 14.98 0.74 14.36
CA VAL A 260 15.39 0.23 15.69
C VAL A 260 14.21 -0.45 16.39
N SER A 261 13.03 0.16 16.39
CA SER A 261 11.83 -0.42 17.02
C SER A 261 11.41 -1.74 16.37
N TYR A 262 11.49 -1.82 15.05
CA TYR A 262 11.24 -3.07 14.31
C TYR A 262 12.27 -4.15 14.69
N GLN A 263 13.56 -3.83 14.66
CA GLN A 263 14.63 -4.79 15.01
C GLN A 263 14.56 -5.22 16.49
N PHE A 264 14.21 -4.32 17.38
CA PHE A 264 13.96 -4.64 18.79
C PHE A 264 12.81 -5.63 18.92
N SER A 265 11.67 -5.34 18.27
CA SER A 265 10.49 -6.21 18.31
C SER A 265 10.78 -7.61 17.77
N ARG A 266 11.58 -7.71 16.70
CA ARG A 266 11.97 -9.01 16.11
C ARG A 266 12.98 -9.80 16.95
N ARG A 267 13.88 -9.12 17.68
CA ARG A 267 14.93 -9.76 18.50
C ARG A 267 14.48 -10.02 19.94
N ARG A 268 13.54 -9.25 20.45
CA ARG A 268 13.06 -9.31 21.84
C ARG A 268 11.52 -9.31 21.88
N PRO A 269 10.86 -10.30 21.24
CA PRO A 269 9.41 -10.29 21.08
C PRO A 269 8.65 -10.25 22.40
N ALA A 270 9.10 -10.97 23.43
CA ALA A 270 8.46 -10.96 24.76
C ALA A 270 8.49 -9.56 25.42
N ALA A 271 9.62 -8.83 25.29
CA ALA A 271 9.72 -7.46 25.79
C ALA A 271 8.83 -6.50 25.00
N ALA A 272 8.76 -6.67 23.68
CA ALA A 272 7.88 -5.88 22.82
C ALA A 272 6.39 -6.11 23.12
N ARG A 273 5.98 -7.37 23.34
CA ARG A 273 4.60 -7.73 23.77
C ARG A 273 4.25 -7.03 25.08
N ARG A 274 5.11 -7.14 26.09
CA ARG A 274 4.91 -6.51 27.41
C ARG A 274 4.80 -4.98 27.27
N PHE A 275 5.71 -4.35 26.54
CA PHE A 275 5.67 -2.92 26.29
C PHE A 275 4.35 -2.47 25.63
N LEU A 276 3.93 -3.14 24.56
CA LEU A 276 2.68 -2.79 23.85
C LEU A 276 1.46 -2.97 24.76
N ARG A 277 1.39 -4.09 25.49
CA ARG A 277 0.31 -4.37 26.44
C ARG A 277 0.20 -3.27 27.53
N GLU A 278 1.33 -2.92 28.16
CA GLU A 278 1.38 -1.88 29.19
C GLU A 278 0.95 -0.52 28.66
N ARG A 279 1.36 -0.16 27.42
CA ARG A 279 0.95 1.08 26.76
C ARG A 279 -0.54 1.15 26.44
N VAL A 280 -1.16 0.03 26.11
CA VAL A 280 -2.61 -0.06 25.92
C VAL A 280 -3.32 0.01 27.26
N ALA A 281 -2.92 -0.79 28.25
CA ALA A 281 -3.51 -0.83 29.59
C ALA A 281 -3.55 0.57 30.25
N ALA A 282 -2.47 1.32 30.10
CA ALA A 282 -2.39 2.69 30.66
C ALA A 282 -3.38 3.70 30.05
N ARG A 283 -4.09 3.34 28.95
CA ARG A 283 -5.01 4.21 28.22
C ARG A 283 -6.48 3.78 28.32
N LEU A 284 -6.73 2.62 28.88
CA LEU A 284 -8.07 2.04 29.04
C LEU A 284 -8.57 2.15 30.49
N PRO A 285 -9.88 2.03 30.72
CA PRO A 285 -10.43 2.04 32.09
C PRO A 285 -9.83 0.94 32.96
N GLN A 286 -9.77 1.18 34.27
CA GLN A 286 -9.39 0.16 35.22
C GLN A 286 -10.36 -1.04 35.13
N GLY A 287 -9.84 -2.27 35.13
CA GLY A 287 -10.63 -3.48 34.97
C GLY A 287 -10.95 -3.89 33.53
N PHE A 288 -10.55 -3.10 32.52
CA PHE A 288 -10.71 -3.49 31.13
C PHE A 288 -9.84 -4.74 30.81
N ASP A 289 -10.43 -5.75 30.15
CA ASP A 289 -9.71 -6.99 29.79
C ASP A 289 -8.81 -6.78 28.57
N VAL A 290 -7.62 -6.21 28.83
CA VAL A 290 -6.60 -5.93 27.80
C VAL A 290 -6.07 -7.23 27.17
N ASP A 291 -6.01 -8.30 27.96
CA ASP A 291 -5.48 -9.58 27.47
C ASP A 291 -6.42 -10.21 26.44
N ARG A 292 -7.71 -10.15 26.67
CA ARG A 292 -8.72 -10.63 25.72
C ARG A 292 -8.81 -9.76 24.46
N HIS A 293 -8.76 -8.43 24.61
CA HIS A 293 -9.17 -7.52 23.55
C HIS A 293 -8.00 -6.85 22.79
N PHE A 294 -6.79 -6.83 23.35
CA PHE A 294 -5.64 -6.14 22.75
C PHE A 294 -4.31 -6.91 22.84
N THR A 295 -4.34 -8.18 23.28
CA THR A 295 -3.11 -9.00 23.36
C THR A 295 -3.22 -10.19 22.41
N PRO A 296 -2.72 -10.04 21.15
CA PRO A 296 -2.71 -11.14 20.18
C PRO A 296 -1.80 -12.30 20.62
N GLN A 297 -2.09 -13.50 20.11
CA GLN A 297 -1.25 -14.69 20.34
C GLN A 297 0.04 -14.71 19.50
N TYR A 298 0.14 -13.85 18.49
CA TYR A 298 1.31 -13.72 17.60
C TYR A 298 2.26 -12.62 18.05
N ASP A 299 3.52 -12.66 17.59
CA ASP A 299 4.52 -11.65 17.93
C ASP A 299 4.28 -10.31 17.18
N PRO A 300 4.64 -9.17 17.78
CA PRO A 300 4.65 -7.90 17.07
C PRO A 300 5.42 -8.00 15.76
N TRP A 301 4.82 -7.51 14.67
CA TRP A 301 5.31 -7.58 13.29
C TRP A 301 5.24 -8.96 12.60
N ASP A 302 4.67 -9.99 13.23
CA ASP A 302 4.16 -11.14 12.48
C ASP A 302 2.92 -10.75 11.64
N GLN A 303 2.15 -9.80 12.19
CA GLN A 303 1.20 -8.95 11.46
C GLN A 303 1.52 -7.49 11.79
N ARG A 304 0.97 -6.55 11.01
CA ARG A 304 1.24 -5.11 11.26
C ARG A 304 0.79 -4.70 12.66
N VAL A 305 1.59 -3.87 13.31
CA VAL A 305 1.16 -3.11 14.49
C VAL A 305 0.33 -1.92 14.00
N CYS A 306 -0.90 -1.76 14.49
CA CYS A 306 -1.79 -0.67 14.14
C CYS A 306 -1.46 0.57 14.96
N PHE A 307 -1.34 1.72 14.31
CA PHE A 307 -1.08 2.98 15.00
C PHE A 307 -2.37 3.80 15.12
N VAL A 308 -2.60 4.35 16.31
CA VAL A 308 -3.75 5.23 16.62
C VAL A 308 -3.24 6.59 17.06
N PRO A 309 -3.44 7.65 16.24
CA PRO A 309 -3.00 8.99 16.55
C PRO A 309 -3.61 9.51 17.85
N ASP A 310 -2.77 10.01 18.74
CA ASP A 310 -3.13 10.56 20.04
C ASP A 310 -4.01 9.64 20.91
N GLY A 311 -4.04 8.34 20.57
CA GLY A 311 -4.86 7.35 21.28
C GLY A 311 -6.36 7.52 21.12
N ASP A 312 -6.83 7.99 19.97
CA ASP A 312 -8.23 8.29 19.70
C ASP A 312 -9.17 7.08 19.90
N LEU A 313 -8.76 5.88 19.45
CA LEU A 313 -9.51 4.65 19.73
C LEU A 313 -9.71 4.41 21.24
N PHE A 314 -8.66 4.58 22.02
CA PHE A 314 -8.74 4.36 23.47
C PHE A 314 -9.58 5.43 24.15
N ARG A 315 -9.61 6.67 23.63
CA ARG A 315 -10.52 7.72 24.12
C ARG A 315 -11.97 7.36 23.84
N ALA A 316 -12.29 6.89 22.62
CA ALA A 316 -13.65 6.46 22.27
C ALA A 316 -14.15 5.31 23.16
N VAL A 317 -13.29 4.34 23.47
CA VAL A 317 -13.62 3.25 24.40
C VAL A 317 -13.79 3.77 25.83
N ARG A 318 -12.91 4.65 26.31
CA ARG A 318 -12.97 5.20 27.66
C ARG A 318 -14.18 6.10 27.90
N SER A 319 -14.62 6.85 26.88
CA SER A 319 -15.81 7.70 26.97
C SER A 319 -17.13 6.94 26.85
N GLY A 320 -17.09 5.63 26.57
CA GLY A 320 -18.29 4.81 26.36
C GLY A 320 -18.91 4.91 24.96
N GLY A 321 -18.37 5.76 24.06
CA GLY A 321 -18.85 5.88 22.68
C GLY A 321 -18.51 4.67 21.81
N ALA A 322 -17.52 3.87 22.24
CA ALA A 322 -17.18 2.61 21.57
C ALA A 322 -16.93 1.48 22.57
N SER A 323 -17.12 0.24 22.10
CA SER A 323 -16.79 -0.99 22.83
C SER A 323 -15.99 -1.94 21.93
N VAL A 324 -15.29 -2.90 22.56
CA VAL A 324 -14.56 -3.94 21.86
C VAL A 324 -15.09 -5.31 22.27
N VAL A 325 -15.48 -6.08 21.28
CA VAL A 325 -15.96 -7.47 21.47
C VAL A 325 -15.02 -8.41 20.72
N THR A 326 -14.51 -9.43 21.41
CA THR A 326 -13.67 -10.46 20.81
C THR A 326 -14.43 -11.78 20.80
N ASP A 327 -15.01 -12.09 19.63
CA ASP A 327 -15.84 -13.28 19.43
C ASP A 327 -15.97 -13.61 17.93
N GLY A 328 -16.50 -14.80 17.61
CA GLY A 328 -16.92 -15.18 16.26
C GLY A 328 -18.33 -14.72 15.94
N ILE A 329 -18.63 -14.62 14.65
CA ILE A 329 -19.98 -14.35 14.17
C ILE A 329 -20.61 -15.69 13.80
N GLU A 330 -21.76 -16.00 14.40
CA GLU A 330 -22.57 -17.16 14.03
C GLU A 330 -23.45 -16.81 12.82
N THR A 331 -24.27 -15.75 12.95
CA THR A 331 -25.18 -15.30 11.89
C THR A 331 -25.55 -13.82 12.08
N PHE A 332 -26.00 -13.21 11.00
CA PHE A 332 -26.73 -11.95 11.03
C PHE A 332 -28.21 -12.24 11.32
N THR A 333 -28.85 -11.37 12.05
CA THR A 333 -30.30 -11.42 12.38
C THR A 333 -30.98 -10.13 11.89
N ALA A 334 -32.29 -10.08 11.93
CA ALA A 334 -33.03 -8.86 11.59
C ALA A 334 -32.60 -7.65 12.46
N ASP A 335 -32.13 -7.86 13.70
CA ASP A 335 -31.81 -6.80 14.65
C ASP A 335 -30.31 -6.56 14.86
N GLY A 336 -29.44 -7.39 14.27
CA GLY A 336 -28.01 -7.25 14.46
C GLY A 336 -27.21 -8.51 14.13
N LEU A 337 -26.31 -8.91 15.04
CA LEU A 337 -25.48 -10.08 14.88
C LEU A 337 -25.58 -11.00 16.09
N ARG A 338 -25.75 -12.30 15.87
CA ARG A 338 -25.55 -13.33 16.90
C ARG A 338 -24.12 -13.82 16.83
N LEU A 339 -23.48 -13.87 17.98
CA LEU A 339 -22.10 -14.32 18.14
C LEU A 339 -22.03 -15.81 18.49
N THR A 340 -20.86 -16.41 18.30
CA THR A 340 -20.64 -17.84 18.63
C THR A 340 -20.79 -18.14 20.12
N SER A 341 -20.62 -17.17 20.99
CA SER A 341 -20.94 -17.27 22.43
C SER A 341 -22.43 -17.27 22.75
N GLY A 342 -23.30 -17.04 21.78
CA GLY A 342 -24.74 -16.83 21.96
C GLY A 342 -25.12 -15.38 22.31
N ALA A 343 -24.17 -14.49 22.49
CA ALA A 343 -24.46 -13.07 22.73
C ALA A 343 -25.01 -12.40 21.45
N GLU A 344 -25.90 -11.43 21.61
CA GLU A 344 -26.44 -10.64 20.52
C GLU A 344 -25.89 -9.21 20.56
N LEU A 345 -25.51 -8.70 19.39
CA LEU A 345 -25.06 -7.32 19.18
C LEU A 345 -26.09 -6.58 18.31
N PRO A 346 -26.80 -5.60 18.85
CA PRO A 346 -27.67 -4.76 18.03
C PRO A 346 -26.84 -3.97 17.01
N ALA A 347 -27.32 -3.88 15.78
CA ALA A 347 -26.68 -3.14 14.73
C ALA A 347 -27.67 -2.61 13.70
N ASP A 348 -27.55 -1.34 13.35
CA ASP A 348 -28.24 -0.71 12.23
C ASP A 348 -27.36 -0.69 10.98
N VAL A 349 -26.04 -0.59 11.21
CA VAL A 349 -25.02 -0.61 10.18
C VAL A 349 -23.89 -1.54 10.56
N VAL A 350 -23.52 -2.43 9.65
CA VAL A 350 -22.36 -3.30 9.80
C VAL A 350 -21.30 -2.90 8.77
N VAL A 351 -20.08 -2.59 9.26
CA VAL A 351 -18.94 -2.24 8.42
C VAL A 351 -17.97 -3.43 8.39
N THR A 352 -17.79 -4.04 7.22
CA THR A 352 -16.90 -5.20 7.03
C THR A 352 -15.45 -4.75 6.79
N ALA A 353 -14.76 -4.32 7.86
CA ALA A 353 -13.33 -3.97 7.80
C ALA A 353 -12.44 -5.23 7.79
N THR A 354 -12.82 -6.24 7.00
CA THR A 354 -12.29 -7.61 6.97
C THR A 354 -11.10 -7.80 6.06
N GLY A 355 -10.56 -6.70 5.53
CA GLY A 355 -9.33 -6.65 4.76
C GLY A 355 -9.55 -6.47 3.26
N LEU A 356 -8.45 -6.56 2.53
CA LEU A 356 -8.37 -6.26 1.11
C LEU A 356 -8.09 -7.54 0.32
N ASP A 357 -8.37 -7.50 -0.98
CA ASP A 357 -7.90 -8.51 -1.91
C ASP A 357 -6.60 -8.05 -2.56
N VAL A 358 -5.65 -8.98 -2.69
CA VAL A 358 -4.37 -8.73 -3.35
C VAL A 358 -4.50 -9.01 -4.85
N LEU A 359 -4.07 -8.04 -5.65
CA LEU A 359 -3.98 -8.17 -7.09
C LEU A 359 -2.61 -7.67 -7.56
N PHE A 360 -1.69 -8.60 -7.78
CA PHE A 360 -0.33 -8.25 -8.20
C PHE A 360 -0.33 -7.61 -9.60
N LEU A 361 0.47 -6.58 -9.80
CA LEU A 361 0.58 -5.79 -11.03
C LEU A 361 -0.76 -5.17 -11.51
N GLY A 362 -1.77 -5.02 -10.62
CA GLY A 362 -3.09 -4.56 -11.02
C GLY A 362 -3.83 -5.51 -11.99
N GLY A 363 -3.38 -6.77 -12.08
CA GLY A 363 -3.93 -7.78 -12.98
C GLY A 363 -3.39 -7.73 -14.42
N VAL A 364 -2.35 -6.95 -14.69
CA VAL A 364 -1.68 -6.89 -16.00
C VAL A 364 -1.07 -8.26 -16.32
N ARG A 365 -1.43 -8.81 -17.47
CA ARG A 365 -0.85 -10.06 -17.99
C ARG A 365 0.44 -9.76 -18.73
N LEU A 366 1.53 -10.45 -18.35
CA LEU A 366 2.83 -10.32 -18.99
C LEU A 366 3.12 -11.51 -19.90
N GLU A 367 3.81 -11.25 -21.00
CA GLU A 367 4.29 -12.24 -21.96
C GLU A 367 5.71 -11.86 -22.41
N VAL A 368 6.59 -12.83 -22.58
CA VAL A 368 7.94 -12.64 -23.12
C VAL A 368 8.14 -13.63 -24.26
N ASP A 369 8.40 -13.14 -25.46
CA ASP A 369 8.61 -13.92 -26.69
C ASP A 369 7.54 -15.01 -26.91
N GLY A 370 6.25 -14.63 -26.80
CA GLY A 370 5.12 -15.52 -26.98
C GLY A 370 4.82 -16.45 -25.80
N ARG A 371 5.56 -16.35 -24.69
CA ARG A 371 5.36 -17.18 -23.50
C ARG A 371 4.76 -16.40 -22.36
N PRO A 372 3.61 -16.82 -21.82
CA PRO A 372 3.02 -16.18 -20.65
C PRO A 372 3.96 -16.19 -19.44
N VAL A 373 3.96 -15.10 -18.70
CA VAL A 373 4.70 -14.97 -17.44
C VAL A 373 3.74 -15.14 -16.27
N ASP A 374 3.86 -16.25 -15.54
CA ASP A 374 3.22 -16.37 -14.24
C ASP A 374 4.13 -15.73 -13.17
N PRO A 375 3.68 -14.65 -12.50
CA PRO A 375 4.47 -14.05 -11.43
C PRO A 375 4.82 -15.02 -10.29
N ALA A 376 3.97 -16.02 -9.99
CA ALA A 376 4.20 -16.98 -8.93
C ALA A 376 5.44 -17.87 -9.16
N ASP A 377 5.80 -18.07 -10.43
CA ASP A 377 7.00 -18.83 -10.83
C ASP A 377 8.27 -17.98 -10.85
N ARG A 378 8.18 -16.70 -10.54
CA ARG A 378 9.31 -15.76 -10.63
C ARG A 378 9.89 -15.44 -9.27
N VAL A 379 11.19 -15.13 -9.30
CA VAL A 379 11.91 -14.67 -8.11
C VAL A 379 12.27 -13.21 -8.26
N VAL A 380 12.04 -12.46 -7.19
CA VAL A 380 12.22 -11.00 -7.21
C VAL A 380 13.69 -10.64 -7.05
N TYR A 381 14.23 -9.86 -7.98
CA TYR A 381 15.57 -9.27 -7.92
C TYR A 381 15.49 -7.90 -7.23
N ARG A 382 16.27 -7.71 -6.15
CA ARG A 382 16.36 -6.46 -5.35
C ARG A 382 15.01 -5.86 -4.92
N GLY A 383 13.94 -6.68 -4.93
CA GLY A 383 12.60 -6.22 -4.57
C GLY A 383 11.89 -5.38 -5.63
N MET A 384 12.34 -5.40 -6.89
CA MET A 384 11.80 -4.51 -7.93
C MET A 384 11.74 -5.09 -9.36
N MET A 385 12.43 -6.20 -9.67
CA MET A 385 12.37 -6.84 -10.98
C MET A 385 12.06 -8.33 -10.82
N LEU A 386 11.54 -8.95 -11.86
CA LEU A 386 11.22 -10.39 -11.90
C LEU A 386 12.28 -11.15 -12.68
N SER A 387 12.67 -12.33 -12.20
CA SER A 387 13.58 -13.21 -12.95
C SER A 387 13.01 -13.56 -14.32
N ASP A 388 13.86 -13.60 -15.33
CA ASP A 388 13.55 -13.87 -16.76
C ASP A 388 12.52 -12.90 -17.38
N VAL A 389 12.30 -11.72 -16.80
CA VAL A 389 11.41 -10.70 -17.38
C VAL A 389 12.25 -9.48 -17.77
N PRO A 390 12.46 -9.25 -19.07
CA PRO A 390 13.32 -8.18 -19.56
C PRO A 390 12.71 -6.80 -19.39
N ASN A 391 13.54 -5.76 -19.20
CA ASN A 391 13.16 -4.34 -19.20
C ASN A 391 11.90 -4.04 -18.38
N PHE A 392 11.79 -4.68 -17.23
CA PHE A 392 10.62 -4.60 -16.37
C PHE A 392 11.01 -4.32 -14.92
N ALA A 393 10.27 -3.40 -14.28
CA ALA A 393 10.33 -3.22 -12.84
C ALA A 393 8.93 -2.97 -12.25
N PHE A 394 8.79 -3.24 -10.98
CA PHE A 394 7.57 -2.95 -10.22
C PHE A 394 7.89 -2.25 -8.90
N ALA A 395 6.97 -1.41 -8.45
CA ALA A 395 7.08 -0.68 -7.21
C ALA A 395 6.31 -1.39 -6.09
N LEU A 396 7.03 -1.89 -5.09
CA LEU A 396 6.48 -2.48 -3.88
C LEU A 396 7.23 -1.91 -2.65
N GLY A 397 6.49 -1.30 -1.74
CA GLY A 397 7.05 -0.69 -0.53
C GLY A 397 7.38 -1.69 0.57
N TYR A 398 7.81 -1.17 1.71
CA TYR A 398 8.05 -1.97 2.91
C TYR A 398 6.74 -2.38 3.59
N THR A 399 6.77 -3.53 4.26
CA THR A 399 5.67 -3.97 5.13
C THR A 399 5.80 -3.43 6.56
N ASN A 400 6.98 -2.98 6.95
CA ASN A 400 7.35 -2.54 8.30
C ASN A 400 7.77 -1.06 8.39
N ALA A 401 7.70 -0.33 7.30
CA ALA A 401 8.07 1.08 7.22
C ALA A 401 7.24 1.78 6.15
N SER A 402 7.39 3.09 6.01
CA SER A 402 6.69 3.89 5.03
C SER A 402 6.98 3.42 3.60
N TRP A 403 5.93 3.38 2.80
CA TRP A 403 5.94 2.88 1.43
C TRP A 403 6.97 3.59 0.54
N THR A 404 6.99 4.92 0.60
CA THR A 404 7.80 5.79 -0.27
C THR A 404 9.30 5.62 -0.04
N LEU A 405 9.73 5.23 1.15
CA LEU A 405 11.14 4.95 1.43
C LEU A 405 11.73 3.92 0.45
N LYS A 406 10.97 2.86 0.12
CA LYS A 406 11.43 1.87 -0.87
C LYS A 406 11.26 2.39 -2.29
N ILE A 407 10.16 3.08 -2.58
CA ILE A 407 9.83 3.54 -3.91
C ILE A 407 10.85 4.55 -4.43
N ASP A 408 11.27 5.50 -3.60
CA ASP A 408 12.34 6.45 -3.95
C ASP A 408 13.61 5.71 -4.39
N LEU A 409 14.02 4.69 -3.65
CA LEU A 409 15.22 3.90 -3.97
C LEU A 409 15.07 3.06 -5.24
N VAL A 410 13.90 2.45 -5.45
CA VAL A 410 13.60 1.67 -6.65
C VAL A 410 13.65 2.55 -7.88
N THR A 411 12.98 3.69 -7.86
CA THR A 411 12.91 4.59 -9.02
C THR A 411 14.25 5.25 -9.31
N GLU A 412 15.02 5.63 -8.30
CA GLU A 412 16.40 6.08 -8.47
C GLU A 412 17.28 5.00 -9.11
N HIS A 413 17.14 3.76 -8.66
CA HIS A 413 17.90 2.64 -9.21
C HIS A 413 17.52 2.35 -10.67
N VAL A 414 16.22 2.38 -11.01
CA VAL A 414 15.74 2.26 -12.39
C VAL A 414 16.32 3.35 -13.28
N CYS A 415 16.33 4.61 -12.83
CA CYS A 415 16.95 5.70 -13.59
C CYS A 415 18.45 5.46 -13.85
N ARG A 416 19.20 4.99 -12.85
CA ARG A 416 20.62 4.64 -12.97
C ARG A 416 20.83 3.44 -13.91
N LEU A 417 19.94 2.45 -13.87
CA LEU A 417 19.97 1.29 -14.76
C LEU A 417 19.78 1.71 -16.23
N LEU A 418 18.76 2.52 -16.49
CA LEU A 418 18.50 3.06 -17.82
C LEU A 418 19.65 3.93 -18.34
N GLU A 419 20.27 4.72 -17.47
CA GLU A 419 21.45 5.52 -17.82
C GLU A 419 22.66 4.64 -18.15
N PHE A 420 22.87 3.57 -17.40
CA PHE A 420 23.93 2.59 -17.67
C PHE A 420 23.71 1.89 -19.01
N MET A 421 22.49 1.44 -19.28
CA MET A 421 22.12 0.81 -20.56
C MET A 421 22.38 1.75 -21.72
N GLN A 422 21.94 2.99 -21.64
CA GLN A 422 22.15 3.98 -22.70
C GLN A 422 23.64 4.25 -22.97
N ARG A 423 24.46 4.39 -21.90
CA ARG A 423 25.91 4.64 -22.05
C ARG A 423 26.67 3.45 -22.65
N ARG A 424 26.13 2.24 -22.54
CA ARG A 424 26.75 1.00 -23.03
C ARG A 424 26.09 0.44 -24.28
N ASP A 425 25.14 1.19 -24.86
CA ASP A 425 24.33 0.77 -26.03
C ASP A 425 23.60 -0.58 -25.82
N HIS A 426 23.20 -0.85 -24.59
CA HIS A 426 22.37 -2.01 -24.25
C HIS A 426 20.89 -1.67 -24.41
N ARG A 427 20.15 -2.53 -25.12
CA ARG A 427 18.70 -2.37 -25.32
C ARG A 427 17.88 -3.21 -24.34
N VAL A 428 18.45 -4.29 -23.82
CA VAL A 428 17.75 -5.24 -22.98
C VAL A 428 18.54 -5.50 -21.70
N VAL A 429 17.85 -5.52 -20.57
CA VAL A 429 18.36 -5.99 -19.28
C VAL A 429 17.41 -7.02 -18.71
N THR A 430 17.93 -8.21 -18.35
CA THR A 430 17.13 -9.30 -17.82
C THR A 430 17.76 -9.84 -16.53
N PRO A 431 17.03 -9.85 -15.41
CA PRO A 431 17.47 -10.60 -14.23
C PRO A 431 17.43 -12.09 -14.50
N GLY A 432 18.54 -12.80 -14.27
CA GLY A 432 18.58 -14.26 -14.36
C GLY A 432 17.76 -14.92 -13.22
N ARG A 433 18.04 -16.19 -12.97
CA ARG A 433 17.46 -16.94 -11.84
C ARG A 433 18.48 -17.11 -10.71
N PRO A 434 18.04 -17.13 -9.43
CA PRO A 434 18.94 -17.45 -8.33
C PRO A 434 19.45 -18.91 -8.45
N ARG A 435 20.73 -19.09 -8.18
CA ARG A 435 21.35 -20.45 -8.14
C ARG A 435 20.82 -21.28 -6.97
N ASP A 436 20.53 -20.64 -5.85
CA ASP A 436 19.92 -21.29 -4.68
C ASP A 436 18.43 -21.56 -4.96
N PRO A 437 17.95 -22.81 -4.90
CA PRO A 437 16.56 -23.14 -5.18
C PRO A 437 15.58 -22.76 -4.06
N ARG A 438 16.10 -22.46 -2.85
CA ARG A 438 15.24 -22.12 -1.70
C ARG A 438 14.50 -20.81 -1.91
N ARG A 439 13.22 -20.83 -1.57
CA ARG A 439 12.30 -19.69 -1.78
C ARG A 439 11.62 -19.29 -0.48
N ARG A 440 11.18 -18.04 -0.44
CA ARG A 440 10.33 -17.46 0.61
C ARG A 440 9.20 -16.67 -0.03
N PRO A 441 8.07 -16.48 0.66
CA PRO A 441 7.03 -15.57 0.20
C PRO A 441 7.57 -14.16 -0.03
N LEU A 442 7.08 -13.47 -1.06
CA LEU A 442 7.46 -12.07 -1.33
C LEU A 442 7.15 -11.17 -0.14
N ILE A 443 5.95 -11.31 0.42
CA ILE A 443 5.47 -10.56 1.59
C ILE A 443 5.51 -11.51 2.79
N ASP A 444 6.45 -11.29 3.69
CA ASP A 444 6.67 -12.12 4.89
C ASP A 444 5.87 -11.57 6.07
N VAL A 445 4.55 -11.45 5.89
CA VAL A 445 3.57 -11.03 6.91
C VAL A 445 2.44 -12.05 6.93
N ARG A 446 2.03 -12.48 8.12
CA ARG A 446 1.01 -13.53 8.32
C ARG A 446 -0.44 -13.00 8.30
N SER A 447 -0.67 -11.80 7.80
CA SER A 447 -2.01 -11.21 7.67
C SER A 447 -2.91 -12.04 6.75
N GLY A 448 -4.22 -12.06 7.04
CA GLY A 448 -5.18 -12.89 6.32
C GLY A 448 -5.20 -12.63 4.81
N TYR A 449 -5.12 -11.39 4.39
CA TYR A 449 -5.10 -11.02 2.96
C TYR A 449 -3.83 -11.52 2.24
N VAL A 450 -2.66 -11.51 2.90
CA VAL A 450 -1.41 -12.06 2.34
C VAL A 450 -1.51 -13.59 2.22
N ARG A 451 -2.08 -14.26 3.23
CA ARG A 451 -2.27 -15.71 3.19
C ARG A 451 -3.21 -16.14 2.06
N ARG A 452 -4.28 -15.38 1.79
CA ARG A 452 -5.19 -15.64 0.65
C ARG A 452 -4.50 -15.45 -0.71
N ALA A 453 -3.51 -14.58 -0.78
CA ALA A 453 -2.72 -14.33 -2.00
C ALA A 453 -1.50 -15.28 -2.14
N ALA A 454 -1.25 -16.14 -1.16
CA ALA A 454 -0.17 -17.13 -1.25
C ALA A 454 -0.34 -17.97 -2.52
N GLY A 455 0.73 -18.13 -3.30
CA GLY A 455 0.71 -18.82 -4.59
C GLY A 455 0.30 -17.97 -5.80
N LYS A 456 -0.09 -16.70 -5.60
CA LYS A 456 -0.36 -15.74 -6.70
C LYS A 456 0.72 -14.65 -6.81
N LEU A 457 1.59 -14.56 -5.83
CA LEU A 457 2.66 -13.57 -5.76
C LEU A 457 4.00 -14.19 -6.14
N PRO A 458 4.93 -13.40 -6.70
CA PRO A 458 6.29 -13.87 -6.91
C PRO A 458 6.96 -14.18 -5.57
N GLN A 459 8.06 -14.88 -5.65
CA GLN A 459 8.82 -15.36 -4.49
C GLN A 459 10.10 -14.53 -4.31
N GLN A 460 10.65 -14.53 -3.11
CA GLN A 460 12.00 -14.06 -2.87
C GLN A 460 12.95 -15.23 -2.62
N GLY A 461 14.23 -15.04 -2.94
CA GLY A 461 15.27 -15.99 -2.58
C GLY A 461 15.72 -15.83 -1.13
N VAL A 462 16.73 -16.61 -0.74
CA VAL A 462 17.30 -16.57 0.63
C VAL A 462 18.61 -15.79 0.71
N THR A 463 19.24 -15.50 -0.43
CA THR A 463 20.51 -14.76 -0.52
C THR A 463 20.36 -13.48 -1.35
N SER A 464 21.24 -12.49 -1.15
CA SER A 464 21.34 -11.30 -2.01
C SER A 464 21.81 -11.73 -3.43
N PRO A 465 21.28 -11.09 -4.49
CA PRO A 465 20.36 -9.95 -4.54
C PRO A 465 18.86 -10.31 -4.52
N TRP A 466 18.52 -11.58 -4.29
CA TRP A 466 17.16 -12.13 -4.37
C TRP A 466 16.38 -12.04 -3.06
N ARG A 467 17.06 -11.76 -1.93
CA ARG A 467 16.44 -11.63 -0.62
C ARG A 467 16.02 -10.19 -0.35
N LEU A 468 14.76 -10.00 0.07
CA LEU A 468 14.25 -8.73 0.59
C LEU A 468 14.59 -8.60 2.09
N ARG A 469 15.26 -7.53 2.46
CA ARG A 469 15.75 -7.36 3.83
C ARG A 469 14.79 -6.60 4.74
N GLN A 470 13.75 -5.96 4.21
CA GLN A 470 12.84 -5.09 4.98
C GLN A 470 13.61 -4.10 5.87
N ASN A 471 14.68 -3.50 5.32
CA ASN A 471 15.63 -2.65 6.04
C ASN A 471 16.07 -1.50 5.13
N TYR A 472 15.56 -0.31 5.38
CA TYR A 472 15.82 0.87 4.55
C TYR A 472 17.31 1.25 4.49
N PRO A 473 18.10 1.35 5.60
CA PRO A 473 19.53 1.62 5.52
C PRO A 473 20.32 0.66 4.64
N ALA A 474 19.99 -0.65 4.71
CA ALA A 474 20.63 -1.67 3.88
C ALA A 474 20.25 -1.53 2.40
N ASP A 475 18.97 -1.23 2.13
CA ASP A 475 18.49 -0.99 0.77
C ASP A 475 19.01 0.32 0.19
N LEU A 476 19.11 1.37 1.00
CA LEU A 476 19.74 2.64 0.61
C LEU A 476 21.16 2.41 0.10
N TRP A 477 21.97 1.67 0.86
CA TRP A 477 23.30 1.30 0.42
C TRP A 477 23.30 0.48 -0.87
N THR A 478 22.45 -0.54 -0.94
CA THR A 478 22.42 -1.48 -2.07
C THR A 478 21.90 -0.86 -3.35
N LEU A 479 20.79 -0.09 -3.28
CA LEU A 479 20.13 0.44 -4.47
C LEU A 479 20.72 1.78 -4.94
N ARG A 480 21.28 2.59 -4.03
CA ARG A 480 21.85 3.89 -4.39
C ARG A 480 23.34 3.86 -4.68
N HIS A 481 24.13 3.04 -3.95
CA HIS A 481 25.59 3.10 -4.00
C HIS A 481 26.26 1.91 -4.70
N ARG A 482 25.63 0.73 -4.70
CA ARG A 482 26.21 -0.41 -5.44
C ARG A 482 26.09 -0.22 -6.94
N ARG A 483 26.96 -0.92 -7.69
CA ARG A 483 26.96 -0.95 -9.15
C ARG A 483 25.63 -1.51 -9.67
N VAL A 484 25.22 -1.05 -10.85
CA VAL A 484 24.02 -1.52 -11.53
C VAL A 484 24.28 -2.75 -12.39
N ASP A 485 25.53 -2.94 -12.85
CA ASP A 485 26.02 -4.10 -13.59
C ASP A 485 26.26 -5.32 -12.67
N ASP A 486 25.21 -5.75 -12.00
CA ASP A 486 25.22 -6.91 -11.11
C ASP A 486 25.35 -8.19 -11.93
N PRO A 487 26.17 -9.20 -11.51
CA PRO A 487 26.29 -10.49 -12.23
C PRO A 487 24.97 -11.27 -12.36
N ALA A 488 23.94 -10.91 -11.60
CA ALA A 488 22.61 -11.48 -11.75
C ALA A 488 21.81 -10.87 -12.91
N LEU A 489 22.31 -9.82 -13.56
CA LEU A 489 21.71 -9.17 -14.72
C LEU A 489 22.47 -9.55 -15.99
N THR A 490 21.74 -9.85 -17.04
CA THR A 490 22.26 -9.99 -18.41
C THR A 490 21.88 -8.74 -19.21
N PHE A 491 22.82 -8.19 -19.94
CA PHE A 491 22.64 -7.03 -20.82
C PHE A 491 22.91 -7.41 -22.27
N SER A 492 22.07 -6.93 -23.19
CA SER A 492 22.23 -7.09 -24.63
C SER A 492 21.72 -5.88 -25.42
#